data_af23ed08f4c060a4a6541974ad9daeb7
#
_entry.id   af23ed08f4c060a4a6541974ad9daeb7
#
_cell.length_a   1.000
_cell.length_b   1.000
_cell.length_c   1.000
_cell.angle_alpha   90.00
_cell.angle_beta   90.00
_cell.angle_gamma   90.00
#
_symmetry.space_group_name_H-M   'P 1'
#
loop_
_entity.id
_entity.type
_entity.pdbx_description
1 polymer ?
#
loop_
_entity_poly.entity_id
_entity_poly.type
_entity_poly.pdbx_seq_one_letter_code
_entity_poly.pdbx_strand_id
1 'polypeptide(L)'
;VIGLTSLWLPERSIRHIWGQPDTSVSNGPPHDSQIVAHGENYLLSGHWGFSSGCQHATWMAGLAKHESGGYRLAYFRPDDVEFVDNWEVAGLQGTGSFEFKVKNLAVPQDMVADMSRPASVCIDLTLMPNTLLFAASFACVALGLARASLNDIVDLAQGKIPRWTSLKLKDDPDVQRFIGKATARWK
;
A
#
# COMPACT_ATOMS: atom_id res chain seq x y z
N VAL A 1 2.70 4.83 2.22
CA VAL A 1 3.36 5.27 0.97
C VAL A 1 2.41 6.12 0.12
N ILE A 2 1.14 5.70 -0.11
CA ILE A 2 0.21 6.46 -0.95
C ILE A 2 0.05 7.92 -0.48
N GLY A 3 0.09 8.18 0.82
CA GLY A 3 0.05 9.54 1.35
C GLY A 3 1.16 10.46 0.84
N LEU A 4 2.34 9.92 0.54
CA LEU A 4 3.45 10.71 -0.02
C LEU A 4 3.14 11.26 -1.41
N THR A 5 2.33 10.59 -2.20
CA THR A 5 1.98 11.05 -3.55
C THR A 5 1.09 12.29 -3.53
N SER A 6 0.44 12.61 -2.40
CA SER A 6 -0.29 13.87 -2.24
C SER A 6 0.62 15.11 -2.22
N LEU A 7 1.94 14.94 -1.99
CA LEU A 7 2.90 16.05 -2.01
C LEU A 7 3.08 16.66 -3.43
N TRP A 8 2.52 16.04 -4.45
CA TRP A 8 2.42 16.59 -5.81
C TRP A 8 1.16 17.43 -6.04
N LEU A 9 0.22 17.44 -5.07
CA LEU A 9 -0.94 18.32 -5.10
C LEU A 9 -0.59 19.74 -4.59
N PRO A 10 -1.39 20.75 -4.93
CA PRO A 10 -1.31 22.06 -4.28
C PRO A 10 -1.48 21.95 -2.75
N GLU A 11 -0.81 22.80 -1.99
CA GLU A 11 -0.83 22.75 -0.51
C GLU A 11 -2.25 22.80 0.07
N ARG A 12 -3.16 23.57 -0.54
CA ARG A 12 -4.57 23.63 -0.12
C ARG A 12 -5.25 22.24 -0.20
N SER A 13 -4.95 21.48 -1.24
CA SER A 13 -5.52 20.14 -1.45
C SER A 13 -4.90 19.12 -0.50
N ILE A 14 -3.60 19.23 -0.21
CA ILE A 14 -2.92 18.43 0.82
C ILE A 14 -3.59 18.66 2.17
N ARG A 15 -3.80 19.93 2.56
CA ARG A 15 -4.49 20.30 3.82
C ARG A 15 -5.94 19.85 3.84
N HIS A 16 -6.64 19.86 2.71
CA HIS A 16 -8.01 19.39 2.59
C HIS A 16 -8.10 17.88 2.82
N ILE A 17 -7.18 17.09 2.27
CA ILE A 17 -7.14 15.63 2.47
C ILE A 17 -6.71 15.29 3.90
N TRP A 18 -5.60 15.87 4.38
CA TRP A 18 -4.94 15.46 5.63
C TRP A 18 -5.26 16.34 6.83
N GLY A 19 -6.19 17.27 6.70
CA GLY A 19 -6.54 18.21 7.79
C GLY A 19 -7.35 17.60 8.94
N GLN A 20 -7.79 16.35 8.81
CA GLN A 20 -8.51 15.62 9.85
C GLN A 20 -7.62 14.49 10.40
N PRO A 21 -7.62 14.25 11.72
CA PRO A 21 -6.72 13.26 12.35
C PRO A 21 -7.07 11.81 11.97
N ASP A 22 -8.30 11.54 11.57
CA ASP A 22 -8.80 10.22 11.17
C ASP A 22 -8.73 9.97 9.67
N THR A 23 -8.08 10.86 8.91
CA THR A 23 -7.92 10.70 7.47
C THR A 23 -7.18 9.41 7.13
N SER A 24 -7.79 8.63 6.24
CA SER A 24 -7.20 7.46 5.62
C SER A 24 -7.46 7.46 4.11
N VAL A 25 -6.45 7.04 3.36
CA VAL A 25 -6.53 6.96 1.90
C VAL A 25 -6.35 5.51 1.47
N SER A 26 -7.32 4.97 0.73
CA SER A 26 -7.20 3.67 0.08
C SER A 26 -6.95 3.82 -1.42
N ASN A 27 -6.19 2.90 -1.97
CA ASN A 27 -5.93 2.79 -3.40
C ASN A 27 -5.70 1.34 -3.77
N GLY A 28 -5.71 1.07 -5.08
CA GLY A 28 -5.35 -0.24 -5.61
C GLY A 28 -4.66 -0.11 -6.97
N PRO A 29 -4.01 -1.18 -7.46
CA PRO A 29 -3.48 -1.20 -8.83
C PRO A 29 -4.63 -1.14 -9.84
N PRO A 30 -4.49 -0.39 -10.93
CA PRO A 30 -5.50 -0.33 -11.99
C PRO A 30 -5.50 -1.61 -12.81
N HIS A 31 -6.69 -2.15 -13.09
CA HIS A 31 -6.90 -3.14 -14.14
C HIS A 31 -7.00 -2.45 -15.50
N ASP A 32 -7.87 -1.42 -15.55
CA ASP A 32 -8.01 -0.51 -16.69
C ASP A 32 -8.46 0.85 -16.15
N SER A 33 -7.80 1.91 -16.59
CA SER A 33 -8.11 3.25 -16.07
C SER A 33 -7.62 4.33 -17.02
N GLN A 34 -8.41 5.37 -17.16
CA GLN A 34 -8.09 6.55 -17.95
C GLN A 34 -8.53 7.83 -17.26
N ILE A 35 -7.80 8.89 -17.53
CA ILE A 35 -8.11 10.23 -17.06
C ILE A 35 -7.91 11.22 -18.20
N VAL A 36 -8.92 12.03 -18.47
CA VAL A 36 -8.99 12.96 -19.61
C VAL A 36 -9.29 14.36 -19.11
N ALA A 37 -8.58 15.36 -19.63
CA ALA A 37 -8.84 16.75 -19.29
C ALA A 37 -10.22 17.21 -19.79
N HIS A 38 -10.99 17.88 -18.93
CA HIS A 38 -12.34 18.38 -19.27
C HIS A 38 -12.61 19.70 -18.53
N GLY A 39 -12.35 20.81 -19.21
CA GLY A 39 -12.48 22.14 -18.62
C GLY A 39 -11.55 22.33 -17.41
N GLU A 40 -12.12 22.70 -16.27
CA GLU A 40 -11.38 22.86 -15.00
C GLU A 40 -11.24 21.55 -14.19
N ASN A 41 -11.75 20.45 -14.73
CA ASN A 41 -11.70 19.13 -14.10
C ASN A 41 -10.97 18.13 -14.99
N TYR A 42 -10.75 16.96 -14.45
CA TYR A 42 -10.49 15.72 -15.17
C TYR A 42 -11.71 14.81 -15.09
N LEU A 43 -11.98 14.06 -16.14
CA LEU A 43 -12.90 12.92 -16.12
C LEU A 43 -12.12 11.65 -15.89
N LEU A 44 -12.36 11.01 -14.75
CA LEU A 44 -11.75 9.74 -14.36
C LEU A 44 -12.71 8.59 -14.64
N SER A 45 -12.23 7.57 -15.33
CA SER A 45 -12.94 6.29 -15.47
C SER A 45 -11.96 5.15 -15.27
N GLY A 46 -12.41 4.09 -14.61
CA GLY A 46 -11.54 2.93 -14.45
C GLY A 46 -12.04 1.92 -13.44
N HIS A 47 -11.21 0.89 -13.27
CA HIS A 47 -11.40 -0.23 -12.39
C HIS A 47 -10.07 -0.56 -11.69
N TRP A 48 -10.10 -0.63 -10.38
CA TRP A 48 -8.92 -0.91 -9.53
C TRP A 48 -9.22 -2.08 -8.60
N GLY A 49 -8.22 -2.93 -8.39
CA GLY A 49 -8.33 -4.07 -7.47
C GLY A 49 -7.45 -3.92 -6.23
N PHE A 50 -7.60 -4.85 -5.30
CA PHE A 50 -6.78 -4.93 -4.08
C PHE A 50 -6.75 -3.65 -3.24
N SER A 51 -7.89 -2.96 -3.14
CA SER A 51 -8.00 -1.68 -2.43
C SER A 51 -8.18 -1.90 -0.93
N SER A 52 -7.11 -2.28 -0.25
CA SER A 52 -7.13 -2.60 1.18
C SER A 52 -7.65 -1.44 2.02
N GLY A 53 -8.61 -1.74 2.93
CA GLY A 53 -9.20 -0.75 3.83
C GLY A 53 -10.18 0.21 3.16
N CYS A 54 -10.60 -0.01 1.93
CA CYS A 54 -11.48 0.89 1.19
C CYS A 54 -12.84 1.13 1.88
N GLN A 55 -13.34 0.15 2.64
CA GLN A 55 -14.61 0.24 3.35
C GLN A 55 -14.66 1.31 4.45
N HIS A 56 -13.52 1.69 4.99
CA HIS A 56 -13.39 2.70 6.05
C HIS A 56 -12.46 3.86 5.67
N ALA A 57 -12.01 3.89 4.43
CA ALA A 57 -11.21 4.99 3.93
C ALA A 57 -12.06 6.27 3.82
N THR A 58 -11.47 7.39 4.21
CA THR A 58 -12.11 8.71 4.08
C THR A 58 -11.84 9.33 2.70
N TRP A 59 -10.84 8.81 2.00
CA TRP A 59 -10.45 9.18 0.64
C TRP A 59 -10.06 7.96 -0.18
N MET A 60 -10.32 8.02 -1.47
CA MET A 60 -9.84 7.07 -2.46
C MET A 60 -8.77 7.72 -3.33
N ALA A 61 -7.83 6.92 -3.83
CA ALA A 61 -6.87 7.37 -4.83
C ALA A 61 -6.81 6.37 -5.99
N GLY A 62 -6.94 6.88 -7.21
CA GLY A 62 -6.92 6.08 -8.44
C GLY A 62 -5.80 6.52 -9.39
N LEU A 63 -4.86 5.61 -9.65
CA LEU A 63 -3.85 5.82 -10.69
C LEU A 63 -4.48 5.55 -12.06
N ALA A 64 -4.38 6.51 -12.98
CA ALA A 64 -4.99 6.39 -14.29
C ALA A 64 -4.06 6.87 -15.40
N LYS A 65 -4.17 6.25 -16.59
CA LYS A 65 -3.43 6.62 -17.78
C LYS A 65 -3.99 7.94 -18.32
N HIS A 66 -3.12 8.92 -18.52
CA HIS A 66 -3.49 10.21 -19.08
C HIS A 66 -3.51 10.16 -20.62
N GLU A 67 -4.42 10.88 -21.24
CA GLU A 67 -4.57 10.92 -22.70
C GLU A 67 -3.31 11.37 -23.45
N SER A 68 -2.53 12.30 -22.88
CA SER A 68 -1.25 12.74 -23.44
C SER A 68 -0.06 11.82 -23.12
N GLY A 69 -0.32 10.68 -22.51
CA GLY A 69 0.68 9.71 -22.04
C GLY A 69 1.06 9.89 -20.56
N GLY A 70 1.71 8.85 -20.02
CA GLY A 70 2.04 8.77 -18.60
C GLY A 70 0.82 8.49 -17.71
N TYR A 71 1.02 8.69 -16.42
CA TYR A 71 0.00 8.42 -15.41
C TYR A 71 -0.25 9.64 -14.53
N ARG A 72 -1.47 9.74 -14.01
CA ARG A 72 -1.91 10.70 -12.99
C ARG A 72 -2.54 9.95 -11.85
N LEU A 73 -2.41 10.47 -10.64
CA LEU A 73 -3.09 9.94 -9.47
C LEU A 73 -4.16 10.93 -9.02
N ALA A 74 -5.41 10.51 -9.12
CA ALA A 74 -6.57 11.31 -8.72
C ALA A 74 -7.01 10.96 -7.31
N TYR A 75 -7.34 11.96 -6.49
CA TYR A 75 -7.94 11.81 -5.16
C TYR A 75 -9.40 12.21 -5.21
N PHE A 76 -10.27 11.38 -4.65
CA PHE A 76 -11.73 11.57 -4.66
C PHE A 76 -12.39 10.92 -3.44
N ARG A 77 -13.67 11.15 -3.25
CA ARG A 77 -14.40 10.63 -2.09
C ARG A 77 -14.87 9.20 -2.33
N PRO A 78 -14.95 8.35 -1.26
CA PRO A 78 -15.46 6.99 -1.39
C PRO A 78 -16.93 6.93 -1.81
N ASP A 79 -17.72 7.98 -1.55
CA ASP A 79 -19.12 8.07 -1.97
C ASP A 79 -19.28 8.15 -3.50
N ASP A 80 -18.21 8.49 -4.22
CA ASP A 80 -18.22 8.65 -5.68
C ASP A 80 -17.86 7.34 -6.42
N VAL A 81 -17.73 6.21 -5.70
CA VAL A 81 -17.28 4.95 -6.29
C VAL A 81 -18.27 3.81 -6.12
N GLU A 82 -18.26 2.88 -7.05
CA GLU A 82 -18.92 1.58 -6.94
C GLU A 82 -17.92 0.57 -6.39
N PHE A 83 -18.15 0.08 -5.16
CA PHE A 83 -17.36 -1.00 -4.59
C PHE A 83 -17.87 -2.36 -5.07
N VAL A 84 -16.92 -3.26 -5.40
CA VAL A 84 -17.19 -4.64 -5.78
C VAL A 84 -16.66 -5.54 -4.66
N ASP A 85 -17.58 -6.12 -3.88
CA ASP A 85 -17.25 -7.06 -2.81
C ASP A 85 -16.90 -8.42 -3.39
N ASN A 86 -15.62 -8.63 -3.66
CA ASN A 86 -15.07 -9.86 -4.22
C ASN A 86 -13.85 -10.38 -3.43
N TRP A 87 -13.70 -9.94 -2.16
CA TRP A 87 -12.55 -10.31 -1.34
C TRP A 87 -12.77 -11.65 -0.61
N GLU A 88 -12.82 -12.74 -1.37
CA GLU A 88 -12.94 -14.12 -0.87
C GLU A 88 -11.57 -14.80 -0.85
N VAL A 89 -10.85 -14.70 0.26
CA VAL A 89 -9.46 -15.16 0.39
C VAL A 89 -9.25 -16.05 1.62
N ALA A 90 -8.29 -16.97 1.56
CA ALA A 90 -7.96 -17.86 2.67
C ALA A 90 -7.20 -17.14 3.81
N GLY A 91 -6.50 -16.04 3.51
CA GLY A 91 -5.77 -15.23 4.49
C GLY A 91 -5.96 -13.74 4.22
N LEU A 92 -5.60 -12.87 5.18
CA LEU A 92 -5.77 -11.42 5.07
C LEU A 92 -7.22 -10.96 4.83
N GLN A 93 -8.22 -11.74 5.27
CA GLN A 93 -9.64 -11.43 5.10
C GLN A 93 -9.99 -10.05 5.66
N GLY A 94 -9.45 -9.71 6.83
CA GLY A 94 -9.70 -8.43 7.51
C GLY A 94 -9.18 -7.19 6.77
N THR A 95 -8.43 -7.33 5.68
CA THR A 95 -8.01 -6.17 4.88
C THR A 95 -9.16 -5.62 4.02
N GLY A 96 -10.20 -6.42 3.73
CA GLY A 96 -11.32 -6.02 2.90
C GLY A 96 -10.87 -5.37 1.60
N SER A 97 -9.93 -6.05 0.89
CA SER A 97 -9.25 -5.45 -0.28
C SER A 97 -10.13 -5.54 -1.53
N PHE A 98 -11.30 -4.91 -1.45
CA PHE A 98 -12.29 -4.90 -2.53
C PHE A 98 -11.75 -4.27 -3.80
N GLU A 99 -12.44 -4.51 -4.89
CA GLU A 99 -12.30 -3.72 -6.10
C GLU A 99 -13.20 -2.49 -6.04
N PHE A 100 -12.86 -1.48 -6.81
CA PHE A 100 -13.74 -0.33 -7.01
C PHE A 100 -13.72 0.17 -8.45
N LYS A 101 -14.82 0.78 -8.85
CA LYS A 101 -15.03 1.33 -10.20
C LYS A 101 -15.53 2.76 -10.11
N VAL A 102 -15.10 3.58 -11.07
CA VAL A 102 -15.69 4.89 -11.32
C VAL A 102 -15.94 5.07 -12.82
N LYS A 103 -16.93 5.86 -13.16
CA LYS A 103 -17.29 6.14 -14.55
C LYS A 103 -17.55 7.64 -14.72
N ASN A 104 -16.71 8.29 -15.52
CA ASN A 104 -16.80 9.72 -15.83
C ASN A 104 -16.88 10.61 -14.57
N LEU A 105 -16.15 10.23 -13.51
CA LEU A 105 -16.09 11.03 -12.30
C LEU A 105 -15.32 12.32 -12.58
N ALA A 106 -15.99 13.46 -12.32
CA ALA A 106 -15.36 14.77 -12.42
C ALA A 106 -14.45 15.01 -11.20
N VAL A 107 -13.14 15.02 -11.40
CA VAL A 107 -12.15 15.28 -10.36
C VAL A 107 -11.53 16.66 -10.60
N PRO A 108 -11.55 17.59 -9.63
CA PRO A 108 -10.89 18.89 -9.76
C PRO A 108 -9.41 18.74 -10.09
N GLN A 109 -8.86 19.62 -10.94
CA GLN A 109 -7.47 19.55 -11.36
C GLN A 109 -6.48 19.60 -10.19
N ASP A 110 -6.82 20.33 -9.13
CA ASP A 110 -6.01 20.43 -7.92
C ASP A 110 -6.07 19.20 -7.00
N MET A 111 -6.92 18.21 -7.33
CA MET A 111 -6.98 16.90 -6.70
C MET A 111 -6.32 15.80 -7.54
N VAL A 112 -5.56 16.18 -8.58
CA VAL A 112 -4.86 15.25 -9.48
C VAL A 112 -3.35 15.49 -9.43
N ALA A 113 -2.62 14.50 -8.92
CA ALA A 113 -1.16 14.55 -8.82
C ALA A 113 -0.49 14.10 -10.13
N ASP A 114 0.41 14.91 -10.64
CA ASP A 114 1.28 14.62 -11.77
C ASP A 114 2.71 14.34 -11.28
N MET A 115 3.02 13.10 -11.04
CA MET A 115 4.34 12.69 -10.52
C MET A 115 5.47 12.75 -11.57
N SER A 116 5.19 13.16 -12.81
CA SER A 116 6.22 13.47 -13.81
C SER A 116 6.83 14.86 -13.61
N ARG A 117 6.22 15.70 -12.76
CA ARG A 117 6.68 17.04 -12.38
C ARG A 117 7.35 17.02 -11.01
N PRO A 118 8.11 18.05 -10.63
CA PRO A 118 8.56 18.22 -9.26
C PRO A 118 7.39 18.25 -8.28
N ALA A 119 7.59 17.69 -7.08
CA ALA A 119 6.59 17.74 -6.02
C ALA A 119 6.33 19.20 -5.60
N SER A 120 5.08 19.53 -5.27
CA SER A 120 4.70 20.86 -4.75
C SER A 120 5.31 21.12 -3.37
N VAL A 121 5.46 20.05 -2.57
CA VAL A 121 6.19 20.06 -1.31
C VAL A 121 7.38 19.12 -1.45
N CYS A 122 8.59 19.70 -1.53
CA CYS A 122 9.82 18.93 -1.71
C CYS A 122 10.38 18.50 -0.35
N ILE A 123 10.53 17.21 -0.17
CA ILE A 123 11.26 16.58 0.94
C ILE A 123 12.18 15.49 0.36
N ASP A 124 13.16 15.02 1.11
CA ASP A 124 14.13 14.03 0.63
C ASP A 124 13.45 12.78 0.02
N LEU A 125 12.32 12.35 0.60
CA LEU A 125 11.55 11.22 0.08
C LEU A 125 10.92 11.48 -1.30
N THR A 126 10.62 12.72 -1.66
CA THR A 126 10.05 13.05 -2.99
C THR A 126 11.10 13.05 -4.10
N LEU A 127 12.38 13.00 -3.75
CA LEU A 127 13.50 12.86 -4.69
C LEU A 127 13.74 11.40 -5.09
N MET A 128 13.13 10.46 -4.35
CA MET A 128 13.25 9.03 -4.65
C MET A 128 12.18 8.59 -5.66
N PRO A 129 12.50 7.67 -6.57
CA PRO A 129 11.49 7.05 -7.42
C PRO A 129 10.39 6.39 -6.58
N ASN A 130 9.12 6.63 -6.92
CA ASN A 130 7.98 6.07 -6.19
C ASN A 130 8.04 4.53 -6.10
N THR A 131 8.49 3.86 -7.17
CA THR A 131 8.68 2.40 -7.17
C THR A 131 9.66 1.94 -6.09
N LEU A 132 10.71 2.71 -5.82
CA LEU A 132 11.67 2.40 -4.77
C LEU A 132 11.07 2.57 -3.37
N LEU A 133 10.25 3.61 -3.16
CA LEU A 133 9.51 3.82 -1.90
C LEU A 133 8.56 2.67 -1.60
N PHE A 134 7.80 2.20 -2.61
CA PHE A 134 6.94 1.03 -2.47
C PHE A 134 7.74 -0.23 -2.19
N ALA A 135 8.81 -0.50 -2.96
CA ALA A 135 9.66 -1.67 -2.77
C ALA A 135 10.30 -1.69 -1.37
N ALA A 136 10.83 -0.56 -0.90
CA ALA A 136 11.41 -0.44 0.43
C ALA A 136 10.38 -0.73 1.54
N SER A 137 9.14 -0.22 1.39
CA SER A 137 8.07 -0.47 2.35
C SER A 137 7.72 -1.96 2.45
N PHE A 138 7.58 -2.65 1.32
CA PHE A 138 7.36 -4.10 1.31
C PHE A 138 8.54 -4.88 1.88
N ALA A 139 9.77 -4.47 1.57
CA ALA A 139 10.97 -5.09 2.13
C ALA A 139 11.02 -4.96 3.66
N CYS A 140 10.66 -3.81 4.22
CA CYS A 140 10.57 -3.61 5.67
C CYS A 140 9.56 -4.56 6.33
N VAL A 141 8.40 -4.79 5.71
CA VAL A 141 7.40 -5.74 6.21
C VAL A 141 7.96 -7.16 6.18
N ALA A 142 8.59 -7.58 5.07
CA ALA A 142 9.19 -8.91 4.94
C ALA A 142 10.31 -9.15 5.98
N LEU A 143 11.17 -8.16 6.19
CA LEU A 143 12.24 -8.22 7.21
C LEU A 143 11.66 -8.29 8.63
N GLY A 144 10.58 -7.54 8.90
CA GLY A 144 9.87 -7.57 10.18
C GLY A 144 9.27 -8.95 10.47
N LEU A 145 8.59 -9.55 9.48
CA LEU A 145 8.03 -10.90 9.58
C LEU A 145 9.12 -11.95 9.79
N ALA A 146 10.23 -11.88 9.05
CA ALA A 146 11.35 -12.79 9.21
C ALA A 146 11.93 -12.69 10.61
N ARG A 147 12.07 -11.47 11.15
CA ARG A 147 12.57 -11.26 12.52
C ARG A 147 11.62 -11.82 13.58
N ALA A 148 10.33 -11.57 13.44
CA ALA A 148 9.31 -12.10 14.36
C ALA A 148 9.34 -13.62 14.36
N SER A 149 9.34 -14.25 13.18
CA SER A 149 9.42 -15.72 13.05
C SER A 149 10.70 -16.31 13.67
N LEU A 150 11.83 -15.64 13.54
CA LEU A 150 13.09 -16.06 14.19
C LEU A 150 12.98 -15.98 15.72
N ASN A 151 12.38 -14.92 16.26
CA ASN A 151 12.17 -14.78 17.69
C ASN A 151 11.24 -15.87 18.22
N ASP A 152 10.09 -16.10 17.55
CA ASP A 152 9.12 -17.12 17.91
C ASP A 152 9.73 -18.54 17.96
N ILE A 153 10.58 -18.87 16.96
CA ILE A 153 11.28 -20.16 16.93
C ILE A 153 12.29 -20.27 18.07
N VAL A 154 13.03 -19.22 18.38
CA VAL A 154 14.00 -19.20 19.50
C VAL A 154 13.26 -19.41 20.82
N ASP A 155 12.14 -18.72 21.04
CA ASP A 155 11.32 -18.83 22.25
C ASP A 155 10.70 -20.23 22.37
N LEU A 156 10.13 -20.74 21.28
CA LEU A 156 9.61 -22.11 21.23
C LEU A 156 10.67 -23.15 21.59
N ALA A 157 11.89 -22.98 21.06
CA ALA A 157 12.98 -23.92 21.26
C ALA A 157 13.42 -24.05 22.72
N GLN A 158 13.20 -23.02 23.55
CA GLN A 158 13.59 -23.06 24.98
C GLN A 158 12.89 -24.19 25.74
N GLY A 159 11.63 -24.46 25.44
CA GLY A 159 10.82 -25.44 26.19
C GLY A 159 10.36 -26.66 25.41
N LYS A 160 10.28 -26.57 24.08
CA LYS A 160 9.68 -27.61 23.23
C LYS A 160 10.55 -28.85 23.15
N ILE A 161 9.95 -30.00 23.51
CA ILE A 161 10.47 -31.33 23.22
C ILE A 161 9.61 -31.93 22.11
N PRO A 162 10.18 -32.24 20.93
CA PRO A 162 9.41 -32.87 19.85
C PRO A 162 8.93 -34.26 20.24
N ARG A 163 7.81 -34.69 19.62
CA ARG A 163 7.28 -36.04 19.80
C ARG A 163 8.36 -37.08 19.41
N TRP A 164 8.47 -38.13 20.19
CA TRP A 164 9.43 -39.24 19.99
C TRP A 164 10.90 -38.89 20.23
N THR A 165 11.18 -37.75 20.93
CA THR A 165 12.53 -37.39 21.36
C THR A 165 12.54 -37.09 22.85
N SER A 166 13.72 -37.02 23.47
CA SER A 166 13.93 -36.54 24.85
C SER A 166 14.69 -35.22 24.89
N LEU A 167 15.12 -34.73 23.72
CA LEU A 167 15.96 -33.54 23.60
C LEU A 167 15.08 -32.30 23.36
N LYS A 168 15.37 -31.20 24.05
CA LYS A 168 14.74 -29.90 23.73
C LYS A 168 15.27 -29.37 22.40
N LEU A 169 14.44 -28.66 21.66
CA LEU A 169 14.86 -28.06 20.39
C LEU A 169 16.11 -27.17 20.52
N LYS A 170 16.23 -26.43 21.64
CA LYS A 170 17.41 -25.57 21.87
C LYS A 170 18.71 -26.34 22.00
N ASP A 171 18.66 -27.61 22.40
CA ASP A 171 19.83 -28.47 22.61
C ASP A 171 20.13 -29.33 21.37
N ASP A 172 19.32 -29.24 20.31
CA ASP A 172 19.47 -29.92 19.04
C ASP A 172 20.45 -29.13 18.14
N PRO A 173 21.62 -29.74 17.77
CA PRO A 173 22.64 -29.07 16.94
C PRO A 173 22.12 -28.64 15.57
N ASP A 174 21.18 -29.39 14.96
CA ASP A 174 20.62 -29.04 13.67
C ASP A 174 19.70 -27.83 13.75
N VAL A 175 18.90 -27.73 14.80
CA VAL A 175 18.06 -26.56 15.09
C VAL A 175 18.92 -25.33 15.33
N GLN A 176 19.96 -25.45 16.17
CA GLN A 176 20.94 -24.37 16.43
C GLN A 176 21.59 -23.87 15.13
N ARG A 177 22.06 -24.80 14.29
CA ARG A 177 22.69 -24.50 13.00
C ARG A 177 21.71 -23.81 12.07
N PHE A 178 20.45 -24.26 12.03
CA PHE A 178 19.41 -23.67 11.18
C PHE A 178 19.10 -22.24 11.60
N ILE A 179 18.85 -22.01 12.90
CA ILE A 179 18.60 -20.68 13.46
C ILE A 179 19.79 -19.74 13.22
N GLY A 180 21.02 -20.23 13.42
CA GLY A 180 22.23 -19.46 13.18
C GLY A 180 22.35 -19.01 11.71
N LYS A 181 22.12 -19.92 10.75
CA LYS A 181 22.10 -19.59 9.32
C LYS A 181 20.99 -18.60 8.95
N ALA A 182 19.78 -18.80 9.47
CA ALA A 182 18.65 -17.91 9.20
C ALA A 182 18.90 -16.50 9.76
N THR A 183 19.47 -16.42 10.97
CA THR A 183 19.86 -15.13 11.59
C THR A 183 20.94 -14.42 10.78
N ALA A 184 21.94 -15.15 10.28
CA ALA A 184 23.00 -14.57 9.45
C ALA A 184 22.49 -14.05 8.10
N ARG A 185 21.46 -14.69 7.53
CA ARG A 185 20.83 -14.22 6.27
C ARG A 185 19.92 -13.02 6.47
N TRP A 186 19.36 -12.88 7.68
CA TRP A 186 18.48 -11.74 8.00
C TRP A 186 19.28 -10.45 8.23
N LYS A 187 20.50 -10.52 8.78
CA LYS A 187 21.42 -9.37 8.97
C LYS A 187 21.98 -8.85 7.65
#